data_fb29a28cc23689cbb8ce809304fc914c
#
_entry.id   fb29a28cc23689cbb8ce809304fc914c
#
_cell.length_a   1.000
_cell.length_b   1.000
_cell.length_c   1.000
_cell.angle_alpha   90.00
_cell.angle_beta   90.00
_cell.angle_gamma   90.00
#
_symmetry.space_group_name_H-M   'P 1'
#
loop_
_entity.id
_entity.type
_entity.pdbx_description
1 polymer ?
#
loop_
_entity_poly.entity_id
_entity_poly.type
_entity_poly.pdbx_seq_one_letter_code
_entity_poly.pdbx_strand_id
1 'polypeptide(L)'
;MRIQPPGISGPVRPNATATGPDGTATCIALTGGGDGEPITAADLATEPGMEEALLGIYALDRVDALNLMAIPPPGPEPAGDPSWPALVKAAGTYCATRRAILILDPPATWTGIEEVQAAAGAGAIPRDADTALYFPRVLMPDPLSGNQPAPFGPSGVMAGIMARTDATRGAWGAPAGIQATLSGVTGLEHVPTDAALGRLAQAGIKALHLLPGVGPVAWGARTTIDARTSGPEWKYLPLRRLALHLEQSILAGRQWAALEPAGETLRKLLRLEVTAFMQDLFIRGAFQASTPNQAYFVRCGADTTTPEDATRGEANVIVGFASLKTSEFMLLRLVLRAGRAPGG
;
A
#
# COMPACT_ATOMS: atom_id res chain seq x y z
N MET A 1 21.16 4.34 -6.44
CA MET A 1 21.89 3.09 -6.13
C MET A 1 21.36 2.03 -7.08
N ARG A 2 22.13 1.58 -8.07
CA ARG A 2 21.69 0.52 -9.01
C ARG A 2 21.95 -0.82 -8.33
N ILE A 3 20.90 -1.61 -8.11
CA ILE A 3 21.01 -2.98 -7.63
C ILE A 3 21.45 -3.83 -8.82
N GLN A 4 22.63 -4.36 -8.76
CA GLN A 4 23.18 -5.29 -9.76
C GLN A 4 22.83 -6.72 -9.33
N PRO A 5 22.15 -7.53 -10.15
CA PRO A 5 21.88 -8.92 -9.79
C PRO A 5 23.18 -9.71 -9.63
N PRO A 6 23.26 -10.65 -8.70
CA PRO A 6 24.46 -11.45 -8.49
C PRO A 6 24.70 -12.36 -9.70
N GLY A 7 25.89 -12.28 -10.29
CA GLY A 7 26.34 -13.17 -11.36
C GLY A 7 26.47 -12.55 -12.75
N ILE A 8 26.11 -11.29 -12.94
CA ILE A 8 26.36 -10.59 -14.19
C ILE A 8 27.62 -9.73 -13.99
N SER A 9 28.74 -10.12 -14.59
CA SER A 9 29.84 -9.19 -14.82
C SER A 9 29.25 -7.95 -15.49
N GLY A 10 29.52 -6.76 -14.94
CA GLY A 10 28.84 -5.52 -15.29
C GLY A 10 28.73 -5.30 -16.79
N PRO A 11 27.72 -4.53 -17.26
CA PRO A 11 27.54 -4.31 -18.68
C PRO A 11 28.85 -3.76 -19.23
N VAL A 12 29.49 -4.50 -20.11
CA VAL A 12 30.51 -3.97 -20.98
C VAL A 12 29.84 -2.81 -21.69
N ARG A 13 30.30 -1.58 -21.40
CA ARG A 13 29.76 -0.41 -22.11
C ARG A 13 29.84 -0.67 -23.61
N PRO A 14 28.76 -0.40 -24.38
CA PRO A 14 28.82 -0.58 -25.84
C PRO A 14 29.92 0.22 -26.54
N ASN A 15 30.66 1.05 -25.80
CA ASN A 15 31.81 1.86 -26.25
C ASN A 15 33.16 1.29 -25.81
N ALA A 16 33.29 0.01 -25.52
CA ALA A 16 34.62 -0.60 -25.50
C ALA A 16 35.14 -0.61 -26.94
N THR A 17 35.81 0.44 -27.35
CA THR A 17 36.56 0.51 -28.60
C THR A 17 37.71 -0.48 -28.48
N ALA A 18 37.58 -1.62 -29.13
CA ALA A 18 38.75 -2.43 -29.41
C ALA A 18 39.60 -1.68 -30.45
N THR A 19 40.75 -1.23 -30.05
CA THR A 19 41.71 -0.61 -30.99
C THR A 19 42.40 -1.75 -31.75
N GLY A 20 42.14 -1.84 -33.06
CA GLY A 20 42.87 -2.77 -33.91
C GLY A 20 44.36 -2.46 -33.92
N PRO A 21 45.21 -3.38 -34.45
CA PRO A 21 46.67 -3.17 -34.55
C PRO A 21 47.05 -1.95 -35.37
N ASP A 22 46.15 -1.42 -36.16
CA ASP A 22 46.27 -0.23 -37.01
C ASP A 22 45.78 1.08 -36.35
N GLY A 23 45.36 1.01 -35.08
CA GLY A 23 44.87 2.18 -34.34
C GLY A 23 43.41 2.60 -34.69
N THR A 24 42.73 1.84 -35.55
CA THR A 24 41.33 2.11 -35.89
C THR A 24 40.39 1.59 -34.81
N ALA A 25 39.45 2.45 -34.39
CA ALA A 25 38.40 2.07 -33.43
C ALA A 25 37.35 1.21 -34.14
N THR A 26 37.28 -0.07 -33.83
CA THR A 26 36.26 -0.99 -34.38
C THR A 26 35.12 -1.11 -33.39
N CYS A 27 33.92 -0.66 -33.77
CA CYS A 27 32.73 -0.96 -33.03
C CYS A 27 32.34 -2.42 -33.27
N ILE A 28 32.40 -3.24 -32.22
CA ILE A 28 31.91 -4.63 -32.27
C ILE A 28 30.40 -4.59 -31.97
N ALA A 29 29.60 -4.91 -32.94
CA ALA A 29 28.18 -5.13 -32.72
C ALA A 29 27.98 -6.42 -31.92
N LEU A 30 27.37 -6.31 -30.73
CA LEU A 30 26.95 -7.49 -29.98
C LEU A 30 25.72 -8.11 -30.65
N THR A 31 25.78 -9.42 -30.94
CA THR A 31 24.68 -10.17 -31.52
C THR A 31 24.28 -11.30 -30.59
N GLY A 32 23.01 -11.77 -30.68
CA GLY A 32 22.53 -12.91 -29.90
C GLY A 32 22.02 -12.56 -28.50
N GLY A 33 21.87 -11.28 -28.19
CA GLY A 33 21.11 -10.85 -27.02
C GLY A 33 19.61 -10.90 -27.31
N GLY A 34 18.81 -11.20 -26.27
CA GLY A 34 17.37 -11.10 -26.31
C GLY A 34 16.87 -10.41 -25.03
N ASP A 35 15.72 -9.80 -25.10
CA ASP A 35 15.10 -9.09 -23.93
C ASP A 35 14.45 -10.08 -22.94
N GLY A 36 14.47 -11.37 -23.20
CA GLY A 36 13.76 -12.40 -22.45
C GLY A 36 12.28 -12.45 -22.83
N GLU A 37 11.53 -13.32 -22.16
CA GLU A 37 10.08 -13.38 -22.30
C GLU A 37 9.42 -12.25 -21.50
N PRO A 38 8.28 -11.69 -21.95
CA PRO A 38 7.53 -10.70 -21.20
C PRO A 38 7.10 -11.25 -19.84
N ILE A 39 7.27 -10.46 -18.79
CA ILE A 39 6.80 -10.80 -17.44
C ILE A 39 5.28 -10.80 -17.45
N THR A 40 4.67 -11.90 -16.98
CA THR A 40 3.22 -12.04 -16.83
C THR A 40 2.77 -11.81 -15.40
N ALA A 41 1.47 -11.67 -15.17
CA ALA A 41 0.93 -11.62 -13.82
C ALA A 41 1.18 -12.93 -13.03
N ALA A 42 1.29 -14.06 -13.72
CA ALA A 42 1.63 -15.35 -13.12
C ALA A 42 3.02 -15.35 -12.49
N ASP A 43 4.00 -14.78 -13.17
CA ASP A 43 5.39 -14.66 -12.68
C ASP A 43 5.52 -13.77 -11.43
N LEU A 44 4.51 -12.98 -11.14
CA LEU A 44 4.54 -12.05 -10.00
C LEU A 44 3.99 -12.66 -8.71
N ALA A 45 2.98 -13.56 -8.76
CA ALA A 45 2.34 -14.04 -7.53
C ALA A 45 1.63 -15.39 -7.62
N THR A 46 1.38 -15.96 -8.80
CA THR A 46 0.43 -17.07 -8.93
C THR A 46 1.05 -18.41 -9.29
N GLU A 47 2.36 -18.47 -9.55
CA GLU A 47 3.07 -19.71 -9.75
C GLU A 47 3.24 -20.49 -8.43
N PRO A 48 3.09 -21.82 -8.44
CA PRO A 48 3.27 -22.65 -7.24
C PRO A 48 4.68 -22.53 -6.65
N GLY A 49 4.78 -22.44 -5.32
CA GLY A 49 6.06 -22.44 -4.60
C GLY A 49 6.75 -21.07 -4.54
N MET A 50 6.13 -20.00 -5.06
CA MET A 50 6.73 -18.67 -5.04
C MET A 50 6.88 -18.09 -3.63
N GLU A 51 5.93 -18.39 -2.73
CA GLU A 51 5.96 -17.93 -1.35
C GLU A 51 7.14 -18.55 -0.60
N GLU A 52 7.35 -19.86 -0.71
CA GLU A 52 8.47 -20.56 -0.06
C GLU A 52 9.82 -20.14 -0.66
N ALA A 53 9.86 -19.85 -1.96
CA ALA A 53 11.06 -19.40 -2.66
C ALA A 53 11.34 -17.91 -2.53
N LEU A 54 10.43 -17.15 -1.93
CA LEU A 54 10.47 -15.67 -1.82
C LEU A 54 10.66 -15.00 -3.19
N LEU A 55 9.85 -15.38 -4.15
CA LEU A 55 9.84 -14.86 -5.53
C LEU A 55 8.64 -13.92 -5.75
N GLY A 56 8.70 -13.11 -6.80
CA GLY A 56 7.63 -12.17 -7.13
C GLY A 56 7.32 -11.21 -5.98
N ILE A 57 6.04 -11.07 -5.62
CA ILE A 57 5.62 -10.20 -4.50
C ILE A 57 6.14 -10.69 -3.15
N TYR A 58 6.36 -12.00 -2.99
CA TYR A 58 6.85 -12.59 -1.73
C TYR A 58 8.32 -12.26 -1.45
N ALA A 59 9.08 -11.78 -2.44
CA ALA A 59 10.41 -11.23 -2.21
C ALA A 59 10.41 -10.03 -1.24
N LEU A 60 9.26 -9.36 -1.10
CA LEU A 60 9.06 -8.27 -0.15
C LEU A 60 9.03 -8.73 1.32
N ASP A 61 9.02 -10.03 1.60
CA ASP A 61 9.15 -10.57 2.98
C ASP A 61 10.52 -10.30 3.60
N ARG A 62 11.50 -9.95 2.76
CA ARG A 62 12.82 -9.48 3.19
C ARG A 62 12.81 -8.03 3.70
N VAL A 63 11.70 -7.33 3.53
CA VAL A 63 11.55 -5.93 3.97
C VAL A 63 10.79 -5.91 5.29
N ASP A 64 11.35 -5.33 6.33
CA ASP A 64 10.76 -5.30 7.67
C ASP A 64 9.41 -4.59 7.72
N ALA A 65 9.29 -3.43 7.07
CA ALA A 65 8.06 -2.64 7.04
C ALA A 65 7.60 -2.38 5.60
N LEU A 66 6.43 -2.90 5.25
CA LEU A 66 5.74 -2.62 3.99
C LEU A 66 4.46 -1.84 4.32
N ASN A 67 4.35 -0.60 3.82
CA ASN A 67 3.18 0.25 4.07
C ASN A 67 2.30 0.45 2.85
N LEU A 68 2.94 0.59 1.68
CA LEU A 68 2.27 0.82 0.40
C LEU A 68 2.84 -0.15 -0.64
N MET A 69 1.99 -0.74 -1.42
CA MET A 69 2.35 -1.62 -2.53
C MET A 69 1.65 -1.16 -3.80
N ALA A 70 2.40 -1.05 -4.88
CA ALA A 70 1.88 -0.82 -6.22
C ALA A 70 2.50 -1.85 -7.16
N ILE A 71 1.69 -2.38 -8.06
CA ILE A 71 2.15 -3.33 -9.09
C ILE A 71 1.79 -2.69 -10.43
N PRO A 72 2.71 -1.88 -10.99
CA PRO A 72 2.50 -1.34 -12.33
C PRO A 72 2.52 -2.49 -13.34
N PRO A 73 1.70 -2.41 -14.40
CA PRO A 73 1.74 -3.40 -15.47
C PRO A 73 3.15 -3.52 -16.06
N PRO A 74 3.67 -4.73 -16.29
CA PRO A 74 5.04 -4.95 -16.77
C PRO A 74 5.28 -4.55 -18.24
N GLY A 75 4.29 -4.03 -18.93
CA GLY A 75 4.36 -3.62 -20.33
C GLY A 75 3.08 -2.92 -20.78
N PRO A 76 2.95 -2.64 -22.10
CA PRO A 76 1.67 -2.25 -22.64
C PRO A 76 0.69 -3.36 -22.25
N GLU A 77 -0.33 -3.01 -21.47
CA GLU A 77 -1.22 -3.97 -20.82
C GLU A 77 -1.60 -5.10 -21.77
N PRO A 78 -1.43 -6.34 -21.34
CA PRO A 78 -2.13 -7.42 -21.98
C PRO A 78 -3.62 -7.18 -21.75
N ALA A 79 -4.28 -6.56 -22.70
CA ALA A 79 -5.73 -6.53 -22.73
C ALA A 79 -6.18 -7.99 -22.72
N GLY A 80 -6.55 -8.49 -21.51
CA GLY A 80 -7.01 -9.85 -21.33
C GLY A 80 -6.01 -10.85 -20.77
N ASP A 81 -4.97 -10.44 -20.02
CA ASP A 81 -4.21 -11.41 -19.23
C ASP A 81 -5.15 -12.06 -18.19
N PRO A 82 -5.52 -13.34 -18.36
CA PRO A 82 -6.45 -14.02 -17.46
C PRO A 82 -5.87 -14.20 -16.05
N SER A 83 -4.57 -14.05 -15.86
CA SER A 83 -3.89 -14.17 -14.58
C SER A 83 -3.93 -12.86 -13.76
N TRP A 84 -4.24 -11.70 -14.38
CA TRP A 84 -4.29 -10.41 -13.70
C TRP A 84 -5.26 -10.36 -12.50
N PRO A 85 -6.52 -10.84 -12.60
CA PRO A 85 -7.42 -10.88 -11.45
C PRO A 85 -6.88 -11.77 -10.30
N ALA A 86 -6.19 -12.86 -10.62
CA ALA A 86 -5.56 -13.73 -9.63
C ALA A 86 -4.39 -13.00 -8.92
N LEU A 87 -3.55 -12.29 -9.67
CA LEU A 87 -2.49 -11.44 -9.10
C LEU A 87 -3.06 -10.38 -8.16
N VAL A 88 -4.09 -9.65 -8.58
CA VAL A 88 -4.73 -8.62 -7.75
C VAL A 88 -5.27 -9.21 -6.45
N LYS A 89 -5.88 -10.39 -6.51
CA LYS A 89 -6.37 -11.11 -5.32
C LYS A 89 -5.22 -11.55 -4.41
N ALA A 90 -4.15 -12.12 -4.98
CA ALA A 90 -2.98 -12.55 -4.21
C ALA A 90 -2.29 -11.35 -3.53
N ALA A 91 -2.10 -10.25 -4.28
CA ALA A 91 -1.52 -9.02 -3.77
C ALA A 91 -2.37 -8.38 -2.65
N GLY A 92 -3.70 -8.41 -2.78
CA GLY A 92 -4.62 -7.94 -1.73
C GLY A 92 -4.48 -8.77 -0.45
N THR A 93 -4.46 -10.11 -0.57
CA THR A 93 -4.24 -11.01 0.57
C THR A 93 -2.88 -10.78 1.21
N TYR A 94 -1.83 -10.64 0.40
CA TYR A 94 -0.48 -10.34 0.86
C TYR A 94 -0.42 -8.99 1.61
N CYS A 95 -1.01 -7.94 1.04
CA CYS A 95 -1.07 -6.62 1.70
C CYS A 95 -1.82 -6.68 3.03
N ALA A 96 -2.94 -7.39 3.12
CA ALA A 96 -3.67 -7.57 4.37
C ALA A 96 -2.81 -8.26 5.45
N THR A 97 -2.05 -9.30 5.07
CA THR A 97 -1.12 -10.00 5.97
C THR A 97 0.03 -9.08 6.42
N ARG A 98 0.58 -8.29 5.51
CA ARG A 98 1.70 -7.37 5.76
C ARG A 98 1.25 -6.02 6.34
N ARG A 99 -0.06 -5.81 6.53
CA ARG A 99 -0.65 -4.53 7.00
C ARG A 99 -0.29 -3.35 6.09
N ALA A 100 -0.38 -3.57 4.79
CA ALA A 100 -0.06 -2.59 3.75
C ALA A 100 -1.31 -2.21 2.95
N ILE A 101 -1.26 -1.07 2.28
CA ILE A 101 -2.28 -0.66 1.30
C ILE A 101 -1.81 -1.01 -0.11
N LEU A 102 -2.65 -1.75 -0.83
CA LEU A 102 -2.48 -1.98 -2.26
C LEU A 102 -3.06 -0.80 -3.06
N ILE A 103 -2.25 -0.19 -3.90
CA ILE A 103 -2.66 0.87 -4.81
C ILE A 103 -2.76 0.27 -6.21
N LEU A 104 -3.98 0.20 -6.75
CA LEU A 104 -4.25 -0.37 -8.05
C LEU A 104 -4.33 0.70 -9.14
N ASP A 105 -3.81 0.36 -10.29
CA ASP A 105 -3.99 1.10 -11.53
C ASP A 105 -5.26 0.66 -12.26
N PRO A 106 -5.95 1.58 -12.96
CA PRO A 106 -7.06 1.24 -13.81
C PRO A 106 -6.54 0.57 -15.09
N PRO A 107 -7.22 -0.46 -15.60
CA PRO A 107 -6.87 -1.06 -16.90
C PRO A 107 -6.85 -0.03 -18.04
N ALA A 108 -5.98 -0.23 -19.04
CA ALA A 108 -5.91 0.64 -20.22
C ALA A 108 -7.21 0.69 -21.02
N THR A 109 -8.02 -0.35 -20.89
CA THR A 109 -9.34 -0.44 -21.51
C THR A 109 -10.39 0.49 -20.89
N TRP A 110 -10.10 1.08 -19.71
CA TRP A 110 -11.02 2.04 -19.09
C TRP A 110 -10.75 3.46 -19.61
N THR A 111 -11.29 3.75 -20.76
CA THR A 111 -11.13 5.05 -21.43
C THR A 111 -12.14 6.10 -20.95
N GLY A 112 -13.20 5.69 -20.27
CA GLY A 112 -14.24 6.57 -19.74
C GLY A 112 -14.97 6.00 -18.53
N ILE A 113 -16.03 6.69 -18.11
CA ILE A 113 -16.83 6.33 -16.94
C ILE A 113 -17.69 5.09 -17.18
N GLU A 114 -18.06 4.81 -18.42
CA GLU A 114 -18.96 3.72 -18.77
C GLU A 114 -18.30 2.36 -18.59
N GLU A 115 -17.03 2.24 -18.99
CA GLU A 115 -16.23 1.04 -18.78
C GLU A 115 -16.02 0.78 -17.28
N VAL A 116 -15.77 1.84 -16.51
CA VAL A 116 -15.65 1.77 -15.05
C VAL A 116 -16.94 1.25 -14.41
N GLN A 117 -18.10 1.74 -14.87
CA GLN A 117 -19.39 1.30 -14.35
C GLN A 117 -19.71 -0.14 -14.75
N ALA A 118 -19.39 -0.53 -15.97
CA ALA A 118 -19.53 -1.90 -16.44
C ALA A 118 -18.68 -2.87 -15.58
N ALA A 119 -17.42 -2.51 -15.34
CA ALA A 119 -16.51 -3.29 -14.47
C ALA A 119 -17.02 -3.37 -13.01
N ALA A 120 -17.56 -2.27 -12.47
CA ALA A 120 -18.15 -2.25 -11.14
C ALA A 120 -19.40 -3.15 -11.05
N GLY A 121 -20.24 -3.14 -12.08
CA GLY A 121 -21.42 -4.00 -12.20
C GLY A 121 -21.08 -5.48 -12.37
N ALA A 122 -20.00 -5.79 -13.07
CA ALA A 122 -19.48 -7.14 -13.26
C ALA A 122 -18.70 -7.68 -12.04
N GLY A 123 -18.50 -6.88 -10.99
CA GLY A 123 -17.72 -7.29 -9.81
C GLY A 123 -16.20 -7.39 -10.06
N ALA A 124 -15.69 -6.79 -11.13
CA ALA A 124 -14.27 -6.82 -11.48
C ALA A 124 -13.41 -5.92 -10.58
N ILE A 125 -14.03 -5.03 -9.79
CA ILE A 125 -13.34 -4.16 -8.85
C ILE A 125 -13.23 -4.89 -7.51
N PRO A 126 -12.00 -5.10 -6.97
CA PRO A 126 -11.83 -5.68 -5.64
C PRO A 126 -12.58 -4.86 -4.58
N ARG A 127 -13.27 -5.54 -3.67
CA ARG A 127 -13.99 -4.90 -2.55
C ARG A 127 -13.23 -5.17 -1.26
N ASP A 128 -12.22 -4.35 -1.00
CA ASP A 128 -11.26 -4.55 0.08
C ASP A 128 -10.96 -3.25 0.83
N ALA A 129 -10.77 -3.36 2.15
CA ALA A 129 -10.38 -2.26 3.02
C ALA A 129 -8.92 -1.82 2.83
N ASP A 130 -8.07 -2.73 2.37
CA ASP A 130 -6.63 -2.50 2.19
C ASP A 130 -6.26 -2.17 0.74
N THR A 131 -7.26 -1.90 -0.10
CA THR A 131 -7.07 -1.59 -1.52
C THR A 131 -7.62 -0.20 -1.86
N ALA A 132 -6.86 0.56 -2.65
CA ALA A 132 -7.27 1.85 -3.22
C ALA A 132 -7.07 1.81 -4.74
N LEU A 133 -8.10 2.16 -5.50
CA LEU A 133 -8.08 2.23 -6.96
C LEU A 133 -8.34 3.66 -7.40
N TYR A 134 -7.46 4.19 -8.25
CA TYR A 134 -7.54 5.56 -8.77
C TYR A 134 -7.82 5.56 -10.27
N PHE A 135 -8.63 6.51 -10.72
CA PHE A 135 -8.99 6.72 -12.12
C PHE A 135 -9.12 8.22 -12.39
N PRO A 136 -8.76 8.70 -13.56
CA PRO A 136 -8.21 8.03 -14.75
C PRO A 136 -6.70 7.80 -14.67
N ARG A 137 -6.12 7.29 -15.76
CA ARG A 137 -4.67 7.27 -15.96
C ARG A 137 -4.14 8.70 -16.10
N VAL A 138 -2.86 8.89 -15.77
CA VAL A 138 -2.17 10.17 -15.81
C VAL A 138 -1.34 10.29 -17.08
N LEU A 139 -1.25 11.48 -17.63
CA LEU A 139 -0.34 11.78 -18.74
C LEU A 139 0.98 12.30 -18.19
N MET A 140 2.06 11.63 -18.52
CA MET A 140 3.42 11.98 -18.10
C MET A 140 4.37 11.92 -19.31
N PRO A 141 5.47 12.72 -19.31
CA PRO A 141 6.51 12.58 -20.33
C PRO A 141 7.11 11.18 -20.31
N ASP A 142 7.11 10.49 -21.46
CA ASP A 142 7.74 9.19 -21.61
C ASP A 142 9.19 9.36 -22.09
N PRO A 143 10.19 9.03 -21.25
CA PRO A 143 11.60 9.13 -21.65
C PRO A 143 11.99 8.23 -22.82
N LEU A 144 11.27 7.11 -23.03
CA LEU A 144 11.52 6.17 -24.11
C LEU A 144 10.97 6.67 -25.45
N SER A 145 9.98 7.58 -25.41
CA SER A 145 9.33 8.15 -26.58
C SER A 145 9.70 9.64 -26.79
N GLY A 146 10.92 10.04 -26.43
CA GLY A 146 11.38 11.41 -26.58
C GLY A 146 10.63 12.43 -25.71
N ASN A 147 10.20 12.05 -24.55
CA ASN A 147 9.41 12.83 -23.60
C ASN A 147 8.03 13.26 -24.14
N GLN A 148 7.48 12.55 -25.11
CA GLN A 148 6.09 12.76 -25.50
C GLN A 148 5.16 12.33 -24.36
N PRO A 149 4.05 13.06 -24.09
CA PRO A 149 3.08 12.65 -23.09
C PRO A 149 2.47 11.30 -23.44
N ALA A 150 2.56 10.35 -22.50
CA ALA A 150 1.96 9.03 -22.61
C ALA A 150 1.11 8.72 -21.38
N PRO A 151 0.10 7.83 -21.47
CA PRO A 151 -0.74 7.45 -20.35
C PRO A 151 -0.04 6.42 -19.47
N PHE A 152 0.05 6.71 -18.17
CA PHE A 152 0.59 5.83 -17.14
C PHE A 152 -0.42 5.55 -16.04
N GLY A 153 -0.27 4.42 -15.37
CA GLY A 153 -1.02 4.13 -14.15
C GLY A 153 -0.71 5.15 -13.04
N PRO A 154 -1.72 5.60 -12.29
CA PRO A 154 -1.53 6.60 -11.24
C PRO A 154 -0.91 6.07 -9.95
N SER A 155 -0.72 4.75 -9.77
CA SER A 155 -0.29 4.13 -8.51
C SER A 155 1.02 4.70 -7.97
N GLY A 156 2.03 4.88 -8.81
CA GLY A 156 3.32 5.46 -8.42
C GLY A 156 3.21 6.91 -7.95
N VAL A 157 2.43 7.73 -8.66
CA VAL A 157 2.17 9.13 -8.29
C VAL A 157 1.39 9.19 -6.99
N MET A 158 0.39 8.31 -6.81
CA MET A 158 -0.41 8.24 -5.59
C MET A 158 0.41 7.76 -4.39
N ALA A 159 1.33 6.81 -4.58
CA ALA A 159 2.29 6.42 -3.54
C ALA A 159 3.15 7.62 -3.11
N GLY A 160 3.62 8.43 -4.06
CA GLY A 160 4.34 9.67 -3.80
C GLY A 160 3.52 10.70 -3.02
N ILE A 161 2.23 10.89 -3.36
CA ILE A 161 1.32 11.77 -2.62
C ILE A 161 1.12 11.26 -1.19
N MET A 162 0.92 9.96 -1.02
CA MET A 162 0.76 9.35 0.30
C MET A 162 2.02 9.56 1.15
N ALA A 163 3.20 9.28 0.59
CA ALA A 163 4.47 9.48 1.29
C ALA A 163 4.70 10.96 1.68
N ARG A 164 4.39 11.90 0.78
CA ARG A 164 4.44 13.34 1.08
C ARG A 164 3.46 13.73 2.18
N THR A 165 2.25 13.18 2.15
CA THR A 165 1.23 13.41 3.17
C THR A 165 1.70 12.89 4.53
N ASP A 166 2.30 11.70 4.57
CA ASP A 166 2.82 11.09 5.78
C ASP A 166 3.93 11.93 6.41
N ALA A 167 4.85 12.42 5.59
CA ALA A 167 5.95 13.27 6.05
C ALA A 167 5.49 14.62 6.60
N THR A 168 4.36 15.17 6.11
CA THR A 168 3.90 16.51 6.47
C THR A 168 2.77 16.52 7.48
N ARG A 169 1.88 15.53 7.45
CA ARG A 169 0.65 15.49 8.25
C ARG A 169 0.44 14.18 9.01
N GLY A 170 1.31 13.19 8.81
CA GLY A 170 1.19 11.84 9.37
C GLY A 170 0.35 10.90 8.50
N ALA A 171 0.46 9.59 8.76
CA ALA A 171 -0.23 8.53 8.02
C ALA A 171 -1.77 8.62 8.09
N TRP A 172 -2.28 9.36 9.05
CA TRP A 172 -3.71 9.69 9.23
C TRP A 172 -4.18 10.85 8.36
N GLY A 173 -3.27 11.53 7.65
CA GLY A 173 -3.61 12.61 6.72
C GLY A 173 -4.32 12.08 5.48
N ALA A 174 -5.36 12.79 5.00
CA ALA A 174 -6.03 12.43 3.76
C ALA A 174 -5.14 12.77 2.55
N PRO A 175 -4.75 11.81 1.69
CA PRO A 175 -4.00 12.07 0.47
C PRO A 175 -4.93 12.55 -0.66
N ALA A 176 -5.69 13.60 -0.39
CA ALA A 176 -6.70 14.14 -1.30
C ALA A 176 -6.92 15.64 -1.11
N GLY A 177 -7.52 16.28 -2.10
CA GLY A 177 -7.85 17.70 -2.11
C GLY A 177 -6.74 18.57 -2.73
N ILE A 178 -6.85 19.88 -2.54
CA ILE A 178 -5.95 20.88 -3.17
C ILE A 178 -4.46 20.66 -2.87
N GLN A 179 -4.14 20.10 -1.71
CA GLN A 179 -2.76 19.80 -1.34
C GLN A 179 -2.22 18.51 -1.97
N ALA A 180 -3.10 17.68 -2.52
CA ALA A 180 -2.74 16.41 -3.16
C ALA A 180 -2.49 16.59 -4.66
N THR A 181 -1.66 17.57 -5.03
CA THR A 181 -1.26 17.84 -6.42
C THR A 181 -0.35 16.74 -6.95
N LEU A 182 -0.55 16.35 -8.22
CA LEU A 182 0.20 15.32 -8.90
C LEU A 182 1.44 15.95 -9.57
N SER A 183 2.59 15.84 -8.93
CA SER A 183 3.84 16.37 -9.47
C SER A 183 4.34 15.53 -10.66
N GLY A 184 4.83 16.19 -11.71
CA GLY A 184 5.32 15.52 -12.93
C GLY A 184 4.22 15.06 -13.89
N VAL A 185 2.97 15.23 -13.53
CA VAL A 185 1.80 14.91 -14.38
C VAL A 185 1.45 16.13 -15.22
N THR A 186 1.39 15.98 -16.54
CA THR A 186 1.05 17.03 -17.49
C THR A 186 -0.45 17.14 -17.75
N GLY A 187 -1.21 16.06 -17.46
CA GLY A 187 -2.65 16.01 -17.65
C GLY A 187 -3.24 14.68 -17.21
N LEU A 188 -4.52 14.51 -17.47
CA LEU A 188 -5.26 13.27 -17.27
C LEU A 188 -5.71 12.73 -18.62
N GLU A 189 -5.67 11.42 -18.80
CA GLU A 189 -6.14 10.77 -20.03
C GLU A 189 -7.64 11.03 -20.29
N HIS A 190 -8.40 11.11 -19.20
CA HIS A 190 -9.81 11.45 -19.21
C HIS A 190 -10.10 12.45 -18.07
N VAL A 191 -10.83 13.52 -18.35
CA VAL A 191 -11.22 14.48 -17.30
C VAL A 191 -12.66 14.17 -16.85
N PRO A 192 -12.84 13.60 -15.64
CA PRO A 192 -14.18 13.28 -15.16
C PRO A 192 -15.02 14.55 -14.94
N THR A 193 -16.28 14.50 -15.34
CA THR A 193 -17.26 15.54 -14.98
C THR A 193 -17.70 15.41 -13.51
N ASP A 194 -18.31 16.45 -12.96
CA ASP A 194 -18.81 16.42 -11.57
C ASP A 194 -19.80 15.27 -11.34
N ALA A 195 -20.67 15.00 -12.31
CA ALA A 195 -21.58 13.87 -12.26
C ALA A 195 -20.85 12.51 -12.28
N ALA A 196 -19.72 12.41 -13.01
CA ALA A 196 -18.89 11.23 -13.05
C ALA A 196 -18.15 11.01 -11.72
N LEU A 197 -17.70 12.09 -11.05
CA LEU A 197 -17.07 11.99 -9.73
C LEU A 197 -17.96 11.30 -8.70
N GLY A 198 -19.25 11.63 -8.67
CA GLY A 198 -20.23 10.98 -7.81
C GLY A 198 -20.39 9.48 -8.10
N ARG A 199 -20.44 9.10 -9.37
CA ARG A 199 -20.57 7.69 -9.81
C ARG A 199 -19.31 6.89 -9.50
N LEU A 200 -18.12 7.45 -9.72
CA LEU A 200 -16.85 6.83 -9.32
C LEU A 200 -16.79 6.57 -7.81
N ALA A 201 -17.20 7.55 -7.02
CA ALA A 201 -17.22 7.42 -5.56
C ALA A 201 -18.16 6.31 -5.08
N GLN A 202 -19.32 6.12 -5.73
CA GLN A 202 -20.25 5.02 -5.47
C GLN A 202 -19.65 3.66 -5.86
N ALA A 203 -18.90 3.62 -6.96
CA ALA A 203 -18.17 2.43 -7.40
C ALA A 203 -16.96 2.08 -6.52
N GLY A 204 -16.63 2.89 -5.52
CA GLY A 204 -15.44 2.68 -4.67
C GLY A 204 -14.13 3.11 -5.33
N ILE A 205 -14.17 3.86 -6.43
CA ILE A 205 -13.02 4.34 -7.18
C ILE A 205 -12.74 5.80 -6.82
N LYS A 206 -11.45 6.13 -6.71
CA LYS A 206 -10.99 7.50 -6.41
C LYS A 206 -10.73 8.24 -7.69
N ALA A 207 -11.35 9.40 -7.80
CA ALA A 207 -11.12 10.24 -8.95
C ALA A 207 -9.81 11.01 -8.83
N LEU A 208 -9.09 11.10 -9.95
CA LEU A 208 -8.16 12.18 -10.19
C LEU A 208 -8.94 13.28 -10.93
N HIS A 209 -8.71 14.52 -10.56
CA HIS A 209 -9.48 15.65 -11.08
C HIS A 209 -8.55 16.79 -11.46
N LEU A 210 -8.95 17.53 -12.50
CA LEU A 210 -8.22 18.71 -12.96
C LEU A 210 -8.86 19.97 -12.37
N LEU A 211 -8.22 20.56 -11.37
CA LEU A 211 -8.71 21.81 -10.78
C LEU A 211 -8.18 23.03 -11.52
N PRO A 212 -9.05 23.96 -11.94
CA PRO A 212 -8.62 25.20 -12.55
C PRO A 212 -7.67 25.99 -11.65
N GLY A 213 -6.53 26.42 -12.19
CA GLY A 213 -5.52 27.19 -11.46
C GLY A 213 -4.62 26.38 -10.52
N VAL A 214 -4.93 25.11 -10.27
CA VAL A 214 -4.12 24.21 -9.42
C VAL A 214 -3.46 23.10 -10.22
N GLY A 215 -4.18 22.56 -11.20
CA GLY A 215 -3.73 21.40 -11.99
C GLY A 215 -4.35 20.08 -11.53
N PRO A 216 -3.76 18.94 -11.92
CA PRO A 216 -4.26 17.63 -11.56
C PRO A 216 -4.04 17.33 -10.07
N VAL A 217 -5.10 16.85 -9.40
CA VAL A 217 -5.12 16.52 -7.96
C VAL A 217 -5.81 15.18 -7.72
N ALA A 218 -5.46 14.52 -6.62
CA ALA A 218 -6.24 13.40 -6.11
C ALA A 218 -7.50 13.94 -5.39
N TRP A 219 -8.70 13.50 -5.83
CA TRP A 219 -9.99 14.03 -5.38
C TRP A 219 -10.78 13.05 -4.52
N GLY A 220 -10.14 12.15 -3.83
CA GLY A 220 -10.81 11.22 -2.94
C GLY A 220 -9.83 10.35 -2.16
N ALA A 221 -10.20 10.04 -0.91
CA ALA A 221 -9.41 9.20 -0.03
C ALA A 221 -10.30 8.12 0.59
N ARG A 222 -10.72 7.15 -0.23
CA ARG A 222 -11.50 5.99 0.21
C ARG A 222 -10.80 4.71 -0.22
N THR A 223 -11.10 3.60 0.44
CA THR A 223 -10.75 2.26 0.01
C THR A 223 -11.76 1.75 -1.03
N THR A 224 -11.54 0.58 -1.60
CA THR A 224 -12.49 -0.03 -2.54
C THR A 224 -13.61 -0.80 -1.85
N ILE A 225 -13.62 -0.87 -0.51
CA ILE A 225 -14.62 -1.59 0.26
C ILE A 225 -16.04 -1.11 -0.05
N ASP A 226 -16.98 -2.04 -0.13
CA ASP A 226 -18.39 -1.70 -0.21
C ASP A 226 -18.92 -1.36 1.18
N ALA A 227 -19.28 -0.10 1.38
CA ALA A 227 -19.80 0.41 2.65
C ALA A 227 -21.14 -0.26 3.08
N ARG A 228 -21.75 -1.05 2.19
CA ARG A 228 -22.99 -1.78 2.48
C ARG A 228 -22.77 -3.17 3.07
N THR A 229 -21.60 -3.77 2.81
CA THR A 229 -21.30 -5.16 3.17
C THR A 229 -20.33 -5.31 4.33
N SER A 230 -19.51 -4.33 4.60
CA SER A 230 -18.47 -4.40 5.64
C SER A 230 -18.29 -3.05 6.29
N GLY A 231 -18.22 -3.00 7.61
CA GLY A 231 -18.10 -1.82 8.47
C GLY A 231 -17.84 -0.51 7.75
N PRO A 232 -18.76 0.45 7.80
CA PRO A 232 -18.71 1.68 7.01
C PRO A 232 -17.47 2.54 7.30
N GLU A 233 -16.76 2.26 8.38
CA GLU A 233 -15.59 2.99 8.87
C GLU A 233 -14.37 2.79 7.97
N TRP A 234 -14.12 1.55 7.54
CA TRP A 234 -12.95 1.19 6.75
C TRP A 234 -12.96 1.72 5.31
N LYS A 235 -14.07 2.34 4.90
CA LYS A 235 -14.14 3.04 3.62
C LYS A 235 -13.23 4.27 3.53
N TYR A 236 -12.78 4.81 4.65
CA TYR A 236 -11.91 5.98 4.68
C TYR A 236 -10.44 5.57 4.73
N LEU A 237 -9.71 5.82 3.66
CA LEU A 237 -8.31 5.45 3.53
C LEU A 237 -7.41 6.00 4.66
N PRO A 238 -7.55 7.28 5.11
CA PRO A 238 -6.75 7.78 6.23
C PRO A 238 -6.98 7.00 7.52
N LEU A 239 -8.22 6.61 7.79
CA LEU A 239 -8.57 5.85 8.98
C LEU A 239 -8.01 4.42 8.93
N ARG A 240 -8.12 3.76 7.76
CA ARG A 240 -7.53 2.44 7.58
C ARG A 240 -6.01 2.48 7.69
N ARG A 241 -5.35 3.47 7.09
CA ARG A 241 -3.90 3.68 7.20
C ARG A 241 -3.45 3.95 8.64
N LEU A 242 -4.22 4.74 9.39
CA LEU A 242 -3.96 4.93 10.82
C LEU A 242 -4.04 3.60 11.57
N ALA A 243 -5.09 2.79 11.34
CA ALA A 243 -5.22 1.48 11.98
C ALA A 243 -4.04 0.55 11.66
N LEU A 244 -3.65 0.45 10.38
CA LEU A 244 -2.50 -0.34 9.95
C LEU A 244 -1.19 0.16 10.58
N HIS A 245 -1.01 1.48 10.67
CA HIS A 245 0.14 2.08 11.35
C HIS A 245 0.18 1.74 12.84
N LEU A 246 -0.96 1.80 13.53
CA LEU A 246 -1.06 1.40 14.94
C LEU A 246 -0.69 -0.08 15.12
N GLU A 247 -1.32 -0.96 14.33
CA GLU A 247 -1.05 -2.40 14.38
C GLU A 247 0.43 -2.71 14.12
N GLN A 248 0.99 -2.16 13.06
CA GLN A 248 2.38 -2.41 12.67
C GLN A 248 3.38 -1.89 13.70
N SER A 249 3.17 -0.66 14.21
CA SER A 249 4.05 -0.04 15.19
C SER A 249 4.02 -0.76 16.54
N ILE A 250 2.84 -1.13 17.02
CA ILE A 250 2.69 -1.86 18.28
C ILE A 250 3.30 -3.26 18.15
N LEU A 251 3.09 -3.94 17.00
CA LEU A 251 3.67 -5.24 16.74
C LEU A 251 5.19 -5.20 16.60
N ALA A 252 5.78 -4.19 15.98
CA ALA A 252 7.21 -4.01 15.85
C ALA A 252 7.88 -3.67 17.20
N GLY A 253 7.27 -2.80 17.99
CA GLY A 253 7.79 -2.38 19.29
C GLY A 253 7.82 -3.48 20.36
N ARG A 254 7.16 -4.61 20.14
CA ARG A 254 7.00 -5.70 21.11
C ARG A 254 8.11 -6.75 21.15
N GLN A 255 9.16 -6.65 20.36
CA GLN A 255 10.20 -7.71 20.27
C GLN A 255 10.76 -8.09 21.64
N TRP A 256 10.87 -7.15 22.56
CA TRP A 256 11.27 -7.38 23.93
C TRP A 256 10.28 -8.24 24.75
N ALA A 257 8.98 -8.16 24.45
CA ALA A 257 7.94 -8.91 25.17
C ALA A 257 8.10 -10.44 24.99
N ALA A 258 8.72 -10.87 23.90
CA ALA A 258 9.05 -12.27 23.67
C ALA A 258 10.12 -12.81 24.65
N LEU A 259 10.84 -11.94 25.36
CA LEU A 259 11.85 -12.30 26.34
C LEU A 259 11.29 -12.31 27.77
N GLU A 260 10.10 -11.76 27.99
CA GLU A 260 9.47 -11.65 29.29
C GLU A 260 8.46 -12.78 29.55
N PRO A 261 8.37 -13.34 30.75
CA PRO A 261 7.37 -14.34 31.08
C PRO A 261 5.94 -13.79 30.95
N ALA A 262 5.05 -14.61 30.43
CA ALA A 262 3.63 -14.27 30.38
C ALA A 262 3.08 -14.09 31.80
N GLY A 263 2.69 -12.88 32.15
CA GLY A 263 2.23 -12.57 33.52
C GLY A 263 1.62 -11.16 33.62
N GLU A 264 1.22 -10.82 34.84
CA GLU A 264 0.62 -9.52 35.13
C GLU A 264 1.61 -8.36 34.90
N THR A 265 2.87 -8.57 35.23
CA THR A 265 3.92 -7.57 35.02
C THR A 265 4.09 -7.23 33.56
N LEU A 266 4.16 -8.24 32.69
CA LEU A 266 4.23 -8.02 31.23
C LEU A 266 3.01 -7.25 30.73
N ARG A 267 1.80 -7.62 31.14
CA ARG A 267 0.57 -6.91 30.73
C ARG A 267 0.57 -5.45 31.18
N LYS A 268 1.08 -5.15 32.39
CA LYS A 268 1.20 -3.76 32.88
C LYS A 268 2.20 -2.95 32.05
N LEU A 269 3.36 -3.54 31.71
CA LEU A 269 4.38 -2.89 30.86
C LEU A 269 3.84 -2.64 29.45
N LEU A 270 3.24 -3.64 28.82
CA LEU A 270 2.62 -3.50 27.50
C LEU A 270 1.56 -2.40 27.48
N ARG A 271 0.68 -2.37 28.49
CA ARG A 271 -0.31 -1.30 28.61
C ARG A 271 0.34 0.07 28.74
N LEU A 272 1.39 0.21 29.52
CA LEU A 272 2.10 1.47 29.72
C LEU A 272 2.74 1.96 28.41
N GLU A 273 3.48 1.09 27.72
CA GLU A 273 4.14 1.45 26.44
C GLU A 273 3.16 1.79 25.33
N VAL A 274 2.13 0.96 25.16
CA VAL A 274 1.11 1.24 24.14
C VAL A 274 0.36 2.54 24.49
N THR A 275 0.08 2.81 25.78
CA THR A 275 -0.54 4.08 26.18
C THR A 275 0.38 5.28 25.89
N ALA A 276 1.67 5.17 26.14
CA ALA A 276 2.64 6.21 25.84
C ALA A 276 2.72 6.48 24.31
N PHE A 277 2.72 5.43 23.50
CA PHE A 277 2.67 5.53 22.04
C PHE A 277 1.38 6.22 21.56
N MET A 278 0.22 5.84 22.09
CA MET A 278 -1.06 6.47 21.74
C MET A 278 -1.11 7.93 22.18
N GLN A 279 -0.49 8.27 23.31
CA GLN A 279 -0.38 9.65 23.79
C GLN A 279 0.49 10.52 22.86
N ASP A 280 1.61 9.98 22.35
CA ASP A 280 2.44 10.69 21.38
C ASP A 280 1.65 10.96 20.09
N LEU A 281 0.90 9.97 19.59
CA LEU A 281 0.04 10.15 18.42
C LEU A 281 -1.07 11.19 18.66
N PHE A 282 -1.65 11.22 19.87
CA PHE A 282 -2.63 12.23 20.23
C PHE A 282 -2.02 13.64 20.18
N ILE A 283 -0.84 13.84 20.77
CA ILE A 283 -0.11 15.11 20.74
C ILE A 283 0.19 15.54 19.31
N ARG A 284 0.52 14.59 18.43
CA ARG A 284 0.77 14.82 17.00
C ARG A 284 -0.49 15.03 16.17
N GLY A 285 -1.67 14.99 16.77
CA GLY A 285 -2.94 15.25 16.11
C GLY A 285 -3.48 14.10 15.26
N ALA A 286 -3.12 12.85 15.57
CA ALA A 286 -3.60 11.68 14.85
C ALA A 286 -5.09 11.40 15.06
N PHE A 287 -5.70 11.92 16.13
CA PHE A 287 -7.08 11.69 16.51
C PHE A 287 -7.88 12.98 16.53
N GLN A 288 -9.12 12.91 16.08
CA GLN A 288 -10.04 14.06 16.13
C GLN A 288 -10.80 14.11 17.46
N ALA A 289 -10.07 14.41 18.54
CA ALA A 289 -10.66 14.54 19.87
C ALA A 289 -9.94 15.63 20.66
N SER A 290 -10.67 16.27 21.57
CA SER A 290 -10.13 17.38 22.37
C SER A 290 -9.35 16.91 23.61
N THR A 291 -9.60 15.70 24.08
CA THR A 291 -8.96 15.12 25.26
C THR A 291 -8.48 13.69 24.99
N PRO A 292 -7.41 13.22 25.66
CA PRO A 292 -6.92 11.85 25.49
C PRO A 292 -7.99 10.78 25.71
N ASN A 293 -8.84 10.94 26.73
CA ASN A 293 -9.90 9.96 27.05
C ASN A 293 -11.00 9.87 25.97
N GLN A 294 -11.17 10.90 25.16
CA GLN A 294 -12.04 10.90 24.00
C GLN A 294 -11.33 10.42 22.74
N ALA A 295 -10.00 10.46 22.74
CA ALA A 295 -9.17 10.09 21.59
C ALA A 295 -8.90 8.60 21.52
N TYR A 296 -8.52 8.00 22.64
CA TYR A 296 -8.13 6.59 22.67
C TYR A 296 -8.27 5.97 24.06
N PHE A 297 -8.26 4.64 24.09
CA PHE A 297 -8.02 3.87 25.30
C PHE A 297 -7.18 2.62 24.99
N VAL A 298 -6.51 2.12 26.02
CA VAL A 298 -5.69 0.90 25.93
C VAL A 298 -6.10 -0.04 27.06
N ARG A 299 -6.43 -1.28 26.75
CA ARG A 299 -6.70 -2.35 27.70
C ARG A 299 -5.73 -3.50 27.48
N CYS A 300 -5.07 -3.91 28.52
CA CYS A 300 -4.25 -5.12 28.55
C CYS A 300 -4.22 -5.60 30.02
N GLY A 301 -5.02 -6.62 30.32
CA GLY A 301 -5.21 -7.10 31.67
C GLY A 301 -5.87 -8.47 31.71
N ALA A 302 -6.39 -8.86 32.87
CA ALA A 302 -7.15 -10.10 33.05
C ALA A 302 -8.51 -10.07 32.32
N ASP A 303 -8.99 -8.87 32.05
CA ASP A 303 -10.25 -8.63 31.30
C ASP A 303 -10.09 -8.85 29.78
N THR A 304 -8.86 -8.82 29.27
CA THR A 304 -8.57 -8.99 27.83
C THR A 304 -7.84 -10.29 27.51
N THR A 305 -7.21 -10.93 28.50
CA THR A 305 -6.39 -12.14 28.35
C THR A 305 -6.97 -13.24 29.23
N THR A 306 -7.47 -14.30 28.62
CA THR A 306 -8.02 -15.45 29.34
C THR A 306 -6.89 -16.29 29.97
N PRO A 307 -7.19 -17.16 30.97
CA PRO A 307 -6.21 -18.10 31.50
C PRO A 307 -5.62 -19.02 30.42
N GLU A 308 -6.43 -19.42 29.43
CA GLU A 308 -6.01 -20.25 28.31
C GLU A 308 -5.03 -19.48 27.39
N ASP A 309 -5.29 -18.19 27.12
CA ASP A 309 -4.37 -17.33 26.36
C ASP A 309 -3.03 -17.22 27.10
N ALA A 310 -3.07 -16.97 28.41
CA ALA A 310 -1.88 -16.88 29.24
C ALA A 310 -1.07 -18.19 29.24
N THR A 311 -1.74 -19.36 29.23
CA THR A 311 -1.08 -20.67 29.14
C THR A 311 -0.38 -20.85 27.78
N ARG A 312 -0.92 -20.27 26.70
CA ARG A 312 -0.27 -20.24 25.39
C ARG A 312 0.84 -19.19 25.28
N GLY A 313 1.09 -18.43 26.34
CA GLY A 313 2.04 -17.32 26.33
C GLY A 313 1.52 -16.11 25.53
N GLU A 314 0.21 -15.92 25.44
CA GLU A 314 -0.41 -14.82 24.70
C GLU A 314 -0.87 -13.72 25.67
N ALA A 315 -0.66 -12.46 25.30
CA ALA A 315 -1.21 -11.29 25.95
C ALA A 315 -2.05 -10.50 24.93
N ASN A 316 -3.32 -10.28 25.24
CA ASN A 316 -4.22 -9.56 24.38
C ASN A 316 -4.23 -8.07 24.75
N VAL A 317 -3.87 -7.23 23.79
CA VAL A 317 -3.98 -5.76 23.88
C VAL A 317 -5.15 -5.30 23.04
N ILE A 318 -6.07 -4.56 23.65
CA ILE A 318 -7.17 -3.91 22.96
C ILE A 318 -6.89 -2.41 22.93
N VAL A 319 -6.80 -1.86 21.75
CA VAL A 319 -6.65 -0.42 21.50
C VAL A 319 -7.94 0.09 20.88
N GLY A 320 -8.59 1.02 21.54
CA GLY A 320 -9.69 1.79 20.98
C GLY A 320 -9.21 3.19 20.61
N PHE A 321 -9.57 3.67 19.42
CA PHE A 321 -9.26 5.03 19.01
C PHE A 321 -10.47 5.67 18.32
N ALA A 322 -10.64 6.99 18.54
CA ALA A 322 -11.75 7.73 17.97
C ALA A 322 -11.63 7.82 16.44
N SER A 323 -12.71 7.45 15.77
CA SER A 323 -12.85 7.63 14.33
C SER A 323 -13.05 9.12 13.99
N LEU A 324 -13.19 9.42 12.69
CA LEU A 324 -13.52 10.77 12.20
C LEU A 324 -14.84 11.33 12.75
N LYS A 325 -15.65 10.49 13.41
CA LYS A 325 -16.83 10.86 14.16
C LYS A 325 -16.56 10.66 15.66
N THR A 326 -16.63 11.71 16.42
CA THR A 326 -16.23 11.81 17.83
C THR A 326 -16.96 10.91 18.83
N SER A 327 -17.91 10.09 18.41
CA SER A 327 -18.72 9.24 19.32
C SER A 327 -18.52 7.73 19.12
N GLU A 328 -17.68 7.31 18.17
CA GLU A 328 -17.47 5.88 17.89
C GLU A 328 -15.99 5.54 17.94
N PHE A 329 -15.63 4.57 18.79
CA PHE A 329 -14.28 4.02 18.86
C PHE A 329 -14.13 2.87 17.88
N MET A 330 -13.05 2.92 17.10
CA MET A 330 -12.55 1.77 16.36
C MET A 330 -11.75 0.89 17.30
N LEU A 331 -11.96 -0.43 17.23
CA LEU A 331 -11.29 -1.39 18.10
C LEU A 331 -10.27 -2.19 17.30
N LEU A 332 -9.03 -2.20 17.79
CA LEU A 332 -7.98 -3.11 17.34
C LEU A 332 -7.68 -4.11 18.45
N ARG A 333 -7.74 -5.39 18.13
CA ARG A 333 -7.31 -6.46 19.02
C ARG A 333 -5.99 -7.02 18.52
N LEU A 334 -4.96 -6.91 19.34
CA LEU A 334 -3.62 -7.39 19.05
C LEU A 334 -3.27 -8.53 19.99
N VAL A 335 -2.88 -9.67 19.43
CA VAL A 335 -2.39 -10.83 20.17
C VAL A 335 -0.87 -10.78 20.19
N LEU A 336 -0.31 -10.58 21.35
CA LEU A 336 1.13 -10.52 21.57
C LEU A 336 1.60 -11.84 22.20
N ARG A 337 2.64 -12.45 21.63
CA ARG A 337 3.25 -13.64 22.19
C ARG A 337 4.38 -13.25 23.14
N ALA A 338 4.28 -13.70 24.37
CA ALA A 338 5.30 -13.60 25.40
C ALA A 338 6.33 -14.74 25.25
N GLY A 339 7.49 -14.58 25.86
CA GLY A 339 8.46 -15.66 26.01
C GLY A 339 7.86 -16.79 26.85
N ARG A 340 8.23 -18.03 26.52
CA ARG A 340 7.86 -19.19 27.32
C ARG A 340 8.58 -19.08 28.65
N ALA A 341 7.84 -19.18 29.78
CA ALA A 341 8.47 -19.20 31.08
C ALA A 341 9.53 -20.32 31.12
N PRO A 342 10.75 -20.07 31.61
CA PRO A 342 11.71 -21.15 31.78
C PRO A 342 11.19 -22.10 32.85
N GLY A 343 10.79 -23.32 32.43
CA GLY A 343 10.49 -24.42 33.36
C GLY A 343 9.01 -24.51 33.80
N GLY A 344 8.21 -25.17 32.99
CA GLY A 344 7.01 -25.89 33.36
C GLY A 344 7.00 -27.19 32.56
#